data_fc9a7fd0a272998dd3e0100eb0b1d2da
#
_entry.id   fc9a7fd0a272998dd3e0100eb0b1d2da
#
_cell.length_a   1.000
_cell.length_b   1.000
_cell.length_c   1.000
_cell.angle_alpha   90.00
_cell.angle_beta   90.00
_cell.angle_gamma   90.00
#
_symmetry.space_group_name_H-M   'P 1'
#
loop_
_entity.id
_entity.type
_entity.pdbx_description
1 polymer ?
#
loop_
_entity_poly.entity_id
_entity_poly.type
_entity_poly.pdbx_seq_one_letter_code
_entity_poly.pdbx_strand_id
1 'polypeptide(L)'
;AAARRVTGSEKSNGGGDRIHMKKGTGIILTVVILLFIAAGGIYIGIGMHYVDHFFEHTYINGLDVSDLTVEAAEEMIAGQVEDYQMTLLTKEGNQETIQGSAIGYQYVSGGETEEFLERQNFFAWLPALFRGDTEYTMETSFTYDRTLLEQAVDSLSCMQADQVTAPQDAYLARQEDG
;
A
#
# COMPACT_ATOMS: atom_id res chain seq x y z
N ALA A 1 -15.36 51.07 89.95
CA ALA A 1 -14.53 50.39 89.01
C ALA A 1 -15.33 49.95 87.82
N ALA A 2 -15.25 50.61 86.66
CA ALA A 2 -16.02 50.38 85.49
C ALA A 2 -15.26 49.43 84.50
N ALA A 3 -15.92 48.38 84.11
CA ALA A 3 -15.43 47.50 83.10
C ALA A 3 -15.89 48.02 81.72
N ARG A 4 -14.94 48.25 80.81
CA ARG A 4 -15.20 48.68 79.43
C ARG A 4 -15.12 47.49 78.53
N ARG A 5 -16.24 47.10 77.93
CA ARG A 5 -16.38 46.02 76.96
C ARG A 5 -16.01 46.58 75.58
N VAL A 6 -15.01 46.04 74.95
CA VAL A 6 -14.64 46.32 73.57
C VAL A 6 -15.11 45.15 72.70
N THR A 7 -16.13 45.41 71.93
CA THR A 7 -16.63 44.49 70.86
C THR A 7 -15.83 44.75 69.60
N GLY A 8 -14.86 43.87 69.27
CA GLY A 8 -14.22 43.85 67.94
C GLY A 8 -15.08 43.09 66.95
N SER A 9 -15.67 43.79 66.02
CA SER A 9 -16.32 43.19 64.84
C SER A 9 -15.27 42.82 63.81
N GLU A 10 -14.97 41.60 63.72
CA GLU A 10 -14.09 41.06 62.68
C GLU A 10 -14.89 40.88 61.38
N LYS A 11 -14.69 41.81 60.46
CA LYS A 11 -15.29 41.81 59.13
C LYS A 11 -14.50 40.86 58.24
N SER A 12 -14.95 39.62 58.15
CA SER A 12 -14.43 38.64 57.16
C SER A 12 -14.68 39.20 55.76
N ASN A 13 -13.63 39.67 55.12
CA ASN A 13 -13.63 40.10 53.74
C ASN A 13 -13.33 38.90 52.83
N GLY A 14 -14.38 38.17 52.53
CA GLY A 14 -14.33 37.12 51.50
C GLY A 14 -14.09 37.73 50.14
N GLY A 15 -12.84 38.01 49.80
CA GLY A 15 -12.44 38.45 48.48
C GLY A 15 -12.60 37.27 47.50
N GLY A 16 -13.74 37.17 46.86
CA GLY A 16 -13.87 36.37 45.69
C GLY A 16 -13.01 37.00 44.57
N ASP A 17 -11.87 36.36 44.32
CA ASP A 17 -11.05 36.68 43.14
C ASP A 17 -11.91 36.39 41.89
N ARG A 18 -12.66 37.37 41.46
CA ARG A 18 -13.22 37.38 40.10
C ARG A 18 -12.03 37.60 39.19
N ILE A 19 -11.61 36.52 38.54
CA ILE A 19 -10.65 36.56 37.43
C ILE A 19 -11.27 37.48 36.36
N HIS A 20 -10.90 38.78 36.40
CA HIS A 20 -11.17 39.73 35.33
C HIS A 20 -10.28 39.31 34.13
N MET A 21 -10.75 38.35 33.36
CA MET A 21 -10.16 38.09 32.04
C MET A 21 -10.27 39.40 31.23
N LYS A 22 -9.11 40.05 31.01
CA LYS A 22 -9.04 41.26 30.20
C LYS A 22 -9.71 40.91 28.85
N LYS A 23 -10.60 41.79 28.35
CA LYS A 23 -11.38 41.60 27.12
C LYS A 23 -10.49 41.06 25.96
N GLY A 24 -9.25 41.49 25.85
CA GLY A 24 -8.27 41.00 24.88
C GLY A 24 -7.91 39.51 25.02
N THR A 25 -7.77 39.02 26.27
CA THR A 25 -7.44 37.60 26.52
C THR A 25 -8.57 36.68 26.09
N GLY A 26 -9.85 37.08 26.26
CA GLY A 26 -11.00 36.33 25.82
C GLY A 26 -11.06 36.21 24.28
N ILE A 27 -10.79 37.31 23.56
CA ILE A 27 -10.75 37.30 22.09
C ILE A 27 -9.63 36.38 21.58
N ILE A 28 -8.43 36.48 22.14
CA ILE A 28 -7.30 35.59 21.76
C ILE A 28 -7.66 34.13 21.98
N LEU A 29 -8.24 33.78 23.13
CA LEU A 29 -8.65 32.40 23.43
C LEU A 29 -9.69 31.90 22.44
N THR A 30 -10.67 32.71 22.09
CA THR A 30 -11.70 32.38 21.09
C THR A 30 -11.08 32.11 19.71
N VAL A 31 -10.16 32.99 19.26
CA VAL A 31 -9.44 32.80 17.98
C VAL A 31 -8.63 31.51 17.99
N VAL A 32 -7.93 31.22 19.07
CA VAL A 32 -7.14 29.97 19.22
C VAL A 32 -8.05 28.74 19.13
N ILE A 33 -9.19 28.75 19.82
CA ILE A 33 -10.16 27.66 19.77
C ILE A 33 -10.68 27.46 18.34
N LEU A 34 -11.04 28.54 17.65
CA LEU A 34 -11.51 28.46 16.26
C LEU A 34 -10.45 27.89 15.32
N LEU A 35 -9.16 28.27 15.52
CA LEU A 35 -8.05 27.70 14.75
C LEU A 35 -7.88 26.21 15.01
N PHE A 36 -8.01 25.74 16.25
CA PHE A 36 -7.97 24.31 16.58
C PHE A 36 -9.14 23.54 15.96
N ILE A 37 -10.35 24.11 15.96
CA ILE A 37 -11.50 23.50 15.33
C ILE A 37 -11.29 23.41 13.81
N ALA A 38 -10.80 24.47 13.17
CA ALA A 38 -10.50 24.48 11.76
C ALA A 38 -9.40 23.46 11.40
N ALA A 39 -8.31 23.44 12.16
CA ALA A 39 -7.22 22.48 11.97
C ALA A 39 -7.71 21.03 12.16
N GLY A 40 -8.53 20.76 13.18
CA GLY A 40 -9.14 19.47 13.41
C GLY A 40 -10.08 19.05 12.27
N GLY A 41 -10.86 19.98 11.74
CA GLY A 41 -11.72 19.73 10.58
C GLY A 41 -10.93 19.37 9.32
N ILE A 42 -9.85 20.09 9.05
CA ILE A 42 -8.95 19.81 7.93
C ILE A 42 -8.27 18.44 8.14
N TYR A 43 -7.79 18.16 9.34
CA TYR A 43 -7.15 16.88 9.67
C TYR A 43 -8.06 15.69 9.40
N ILE A 44 -9.31 15.76 9.86
CA ILE A 44 -10.31 14.72 9.63
C ILE A 44 -10.68 14.64 8.14
N GLY A 45 -10.85 15.79 7.47
CA GLY A 45 -11.20 15.83 6.05
C GLY A 45 -10.16 15.15 5.16
N ILE A 46 -8.87 15.39 5.42
CA ILE A 46 -7.78 14.69 4.72
C ILE A 46 -7.76 13.21 5.12
N GLY A 47 -7.95 12.89 6.41
CA GLY A 47 -7.98 11.50 6.86
C GLY A 47 -9.10 10.69 6.20
N MET A 48 -10.26 11.31 5.93
CA MET A 48 -11.37 10.65 5.24
C MET A 48 -11.05 10.27 3.79
N HIS A 49 -10.14 10.99 3.13
CA HIS A 49 -9.63 10.58 1.82
C HIS A 49 -8.92 9.23 1.88
N TYR A 50 -8.16 8.98 2.94
CA TYR A 50 -7.44 7.72 3.15
C TYR A 50 -8.29 6.57 3.73
N VAL A 51 -9.61 6.70 3.74
CA VAL A 51 -10.51 5.58 4.06
C VAL A 51 -10.57 4.58 2.91
N ASP A 52 -10.48 5.09 1.68
CA ASP A 52 -10.54 4.32 0.44
C ASP A 52 -9.29 4.46 -0.44
N HIS A 53 -8.26 5.18 0.04
CA HIS A 53 -6.97 5.35 -0.63
C HIS A 53 -5.81 4.90 0.25
N PHE A 54 -4.79 4.33 -0.36
CA PHE A 54 -3.54 3.99 0.33
C PHE A 54 -2.79 5.26 0.77
N PHE A 55 -2.06 5.16 1.88
CA PHE A 55 -1.17 6.24 2.29
C PHE A 55 -0.05 6.46 1.27
N GLU A 56 0.49 7.69 1.28
CA GLU A 56 1.72 7.99 0.57
C GLU A 56 2.86 7.03 0.97
N HIS A 57 3.75 6.73 0.04
CA HIS A 57 4.87 5.80 0.24
C HIS A 57 4.43 4.36 0.57
N THR A 58 3.30 3.92 -0.01
CA THR A 58 2.82 2.54 0.11
C THR A 58 3.14 1.77 -1.17
N TYR A 59 3.73 0.59 -1.00
CA TYR A 59 4.13 -0.30 -2.09
C TYR A 59 3.54 -1.68 -1.87
N ILE A 60 3.10 -2.32 -2.95
CA ILE A 60 2.66 -3.73 -2.96
C ILE A 60 3.51 -4.47 -3.98
N ASN A 61 4.29 -5.47 -3.53
CA ASN A 61 5.24 -6.21 -4.37
C ASN A 61 6.18 -5.29 -5.18
N GLY A 62 6.60 -4.16 -4.59
CA GLY A 62 7.46 -3.15 -5.20
C GLY A 62 6.74 -2.18 -6.14
N LEU A 63 5.41 -2.28 -6.31
CA LEU A 63 4.60 -1.33 -7.06
C LEU A 63 4.15 -0.19 -6.15
N ASP A 64 4.35 1.03 -6.58
CA ASP A 64 3.88 2.21 -5.88
C ASP A 64 2.35 2.35 -6.04
N VAL A 65 1.63 2.13 -4.94
CA VAL A 65 0.17 2.25 -4.86
C VAL A 65 -0.26 3.47 -4.04
N SER A 66 0.66 4.41 -3.79
CA SER A 66 0.40 5.64 -3.05
C SER A 66 -0.78 6.38 -3.63
N ASP A 67 -1.69 6.81 -2.76
CA ASP A 67 -2.91 7.57 -3.13
C ASP A 67 -3.86 6.85 -4.12
N LEU A 68 -3.70 5.54 -4.31
CA LEU A 68 -4.60 4.73 -5.14
C LEU A 68 -5.71 4.11 -4.30
N THR A 69 -6.86 3.87 -4.93
CA THR A 69 -7.91 3.00 -4.38
C THR A 69 -7.51 1.53 -4.55
N VAL A 70 -8.23 0.63 -3.88
CA VAL A 70 -8.03 -0.83 -4.05
C VAL A 70 -8.16 -1.22 -5.52
N GLU A 71 -9.21 -0.74 -6.20
CA GLU A 71 -9.46 -1.07 -7.60
C GLU A 71 -8.34 -0.59 -8.52
N ALA A 72 -7.85 0.64 -8.31
CA ALA A 72 -6.76 1.18 -9.10
C ALA A 72 -5.43 0.46 -8.86
N ALA A 73 -5.18 0.04 -7.62
CA ALA A 73 -4.01 -0.75 -7.27
C ALA A 73 -4.07 -2.15 -7.91
N GLU A 74 -5.24 -2.81 -7.88
CA GLU A 74 -5.45 -4.11 -8.52
C GLU A 74 -5.34 -4.03 -10.05
N GLU A 75 -5.85 -2.95 -10.66
CA GLU A 75 -5.69 -2.71 -12.11
C GLU A 75 -4.22 -2.54 -12.47
N MET A 76 -3.44 -1.82 -11.65
CA MET A 76 -1.99 -1.68 -11.85
C MET A 76 -1.26 -3.02 -11.74
N ILE A 77 -1.61 -3.85 -10.76
CA ILE A 77 -1.05 -5.19 -10.57
C ILE A 77 -1.44 -6.09 -11.75
N ALA A 78 -2.71 -6.05 -12.18
CA ALA A 78 -3.21 -6.80 -13.32
C ALA A 78 -2.49 -6.41 -14.63
N GLY A 79 -2.25 -5.11 -14.85
CA GLY A 79 -1.52 -4.61 -16.01
C GLY A 79 -0.11 -5.16 -16.13
N GLN A 80 0.61 -5.31 -15.00
CA GLN A 80 1.93 -5.94 -15.03
C GLN A 80 1.89 -7.43 -15.39
N VAL A 81 0.79 -8.09 -15.07
CA VAL A 81 0.59 -9.51 -15.39
C VAL A 81 0.26 -9.67 -16.88
N GLU A 82 -0.55 -8.78 -17.46
CA GLU A 82 -0.89 -8.81 -18.88
C GLU A 82 0.33 -8.61 -19.79
N ASP A 83 1.27 -7.78 -19.34
CA ASP A 83 2.55 -7.52 -20.04
C ASP A 83 3.59 -8.63 -19.85
N TYR A 84 3.25 -9.66 -19.03
CA TYR A 84 4.16 -10.75 -18.78
C TYR A 84 4.48 -11.52 -20.05
N GLN A 85 5.77 -11.79 -20.24
CA GLN A 85 6.26 -12.62 -21.32
C GLN A 85 7.30 -13.62 -20.82
N MET A 86 7.14 -14.86 -21.23
CA MET A 86 8.10 -15.92 -20.95
C MET A 86 9.05 -16.05 -22.14
N THR A 87 10.34 -15.85 -21.91
CA THR A 87 11.37 -16.07 -22.94
C THR A 87 12.02 -17.42 -22.73
N LEU A 88 11.94 -18.27 -23.75
CA LEU A 88 12.63 -19.56 -23.79
C LEU A 88 13.95 -19.40 -24.56
N LEU A 89 15.02 -19.92 -23.98
CA LEU A 89 16.33 -19.94 -24.60
C LEU A 89 16.63 -21.37 -25.05
N THR A 90 16.81 -21.57 -26.35
CA THR A 90 17.17 -22.88 -26.88
C THR A 90 18.66 -23.15 -26.68
N LYS A 91 19.05 -24.43 -26.79
CA LYS A 91 20.46 -24.84 -26.67
C LYS A 91 21.36 -24.18 -27.72
N GLU A 92 20.84 -23.87 -28.89
CA GLU A 92 21.50 -23.19 -29.99
C GLU A 92 21.64 -21.68 -29.76
N GLY A 93 21.02 -21.14 -28.69
CA GLY A 93 21.04 -19.70 -28.34
C GLY A 93 19.93 -18.90 -28.99
N ASN A 94 18.97 -19.55 -29.67
CA ASN A 94 17.77 -18.87 -30.16
C ASN A 94 16.82 -18.54 -29.03
N GLN A 95 16.09 -17.45 -29.17
CA GLN A 95 15.07 -17.02 -28.21
C GLN A 95 13.70 -17.10 -28.82
N GLU A 96 12.78 -17.67 -28.08
CA GLU A 96 11.36 -17.71 -28.41
C GLU A 96 10.55 -17.17 -27.23
N THR A 97 9.46 -16.48 -27.52
CA THR A 97 8.69 -15.78 -26.48
C THR A 97 7.21 -16.19 -26.54
N ILE A 98 6.67 -16.53 -25.38
CA ILE A 98 5.22 -16.70 -25.20
C ILE A 98 4.70 -15.49 -24.43
N GLN A 99 3.76 -14.76 -25.01
CA GLN A 99 3.10 -13.64 -24.37
C GLN A 99 2.06 -14.16 -23.35
N GLY A 100 1.98 -13.54 -22.17
CA GLY A 100 0.97 -13.89 -21.16
C GLY A 100 -0.46 -13.78 -21.72
N SER A 101 -0.75 -12.74 -22.50
CA SER A 101 -2.05 -12.56 -23.15
C SER A 101 -2.43 -13.70 -24.10
N ALA A 102 -1.43 -14.35 -24.76
CA ALA A 102 -1.69 -15.46 -25.68
C ALA A 102 -2.16 -16.74 -24.96
N ILE A 103 -1.87 -16.87 -23.68
CA ILE A 103 -2.24 -18.03 -22.84
C ILE A 103 -3.31 -17.69 -21.81
N GLY A 104 -3.95 -16.51 -21.91
CA GLY A 104 -4.96 -16.06 -20.96
C GLY A 104 -4.40 -15.90 -19.54
N TYR A 105 -3.13 -15.50 -19.42
CA TYR A 105 -2.49 -15.27 -18.13
C TYR A 105 -3.07 -14.01 -17.51
N GLN A 106 -3.73 -14.15 -16.36
CA GLN A 106 -4.47 -13.08 -15.71
C GLN A 106 -4.24 -13.10 -14.21
N TYR A 107 -4.21 -11.89 -13.62
CA TYR A 107 -4.28 -11.72 -12.18
C TYR A 107 -5.67 -12.11 -11.65
N VAL A 108 -5.69 -12.74 -10.50
CA VAL A 108 -6.92 -13.04 -9.74
C VAL A 108 -6.78 -12.40 -8.39
N SER A 109 -7.65 -11.42 -8.09
CA SER A 109 -7.68 -10.80 -6.77
C SER A 109 -8.07 -11.83 -5.71
N GLY A 110 -7.25 -11.93 -4.66
CA GLY A 110 -7.54 -12.72 -3.46
C GLY A 110 -8.21 -11.89 -2.35
N GLY A 111 -8.41 -10.57 -2.57
CA GLY A 111 -8.88 -9.64 -1.54
C GLY A 111 -7.79 -9.16 -0.59
N GLU A 112 -6.53 -9.53 -0.81
CA GLU A 112 -5.40 -9.12 0.05
C GLU A 112 -5.14 -7.61 -0.02
N THR A 113 -5.35 -7.01 -1.20
CA THR A 113 -5.23 -5.56 -1.40
C THR A 113 -6.21 -4.78 -0.53
N GLU A 114 -7.47 -5.27 -0.44
CA GLU A 114 -8.49 -4.71 0.44
C GLU A 114 -8.10 -4.87 1.91
N GLU A 115 -7.58 -6.05 2.31
CA GLU A 115 -7.09 -6.27 3.67
C GLU A 115 -5.96 -5.30 4.05
N PHE A 116 -5.06 -4.97 3.14
CA PHE A 116 -3.97 -4.02 3.42
C PHE A 116 -4.52 -2.62 3.67
N LEU A 117 -5.52 -2.19 2.91
CA LEU A 117 -6.19 -0.92 3.12
C LEU A 117 -6.95 -0.92 4.47
N GLU A 118 -7.66 -1.99 4.81
CA GLU A 118 -8.40 -2.11 6.08
C GLU A 118 -7.50 -2.04 7.32
N ARG A 119 -6.26 -2.52 7.22
CA ARG A 119 -5.25 -2.40 8.29
C ARG A 119 -4.76 -0.97 8.50
N GLN A 120 -5.02 -0.09 7.54
CA GLN A 120 -4.62 1.30 7.56
C GLN A 120 -5.54 2.11 8.48
N ASN A 121 -4.97 2.76 9.50
CA ASN A 121 -5.73 3.65 10.36
C ASN A 121 -5.74 5.06 9.77
N PHE A 122 -6.86 5.47 9.19
CA PHE A 122 -6.99 6.78 8.52
C PHE A 122 -6.62 7.98 9.42
N PHE A 123 -6.71 7.87 10.74
CA PHE A 123 -6.19 8.90 11.66
C PHE A 123 -4.66 8.98 11.68
N ALA A 124 -3.96 8.01 11.14
CA ALA A 124 -2.49 7.99 11.13
C ALA A 124 -1.89 8.57 9.83
N TRP A 125 -2.68 9.21 8.98
CA TRP A 125 -2.20 9.75 7.70
C TRP A 125 -1.05 10.75 7.85
N LEU A 126 -1.16 11.67 8.82
CA LEU A 126 -0.12 12.68 9.03
C LEU A 126 1.21 12.09 9.51
N PRO A 127 1.28 11.21 10.53
CA PRO A 127 2.53 10.53 10.85
C PRO A 127 3.00 9.56 9.75
N ALA A 128 2.12 9.03 8.90
CA ALA A 128 2.50 8.17 7.77
C ALA A 128 3.37 8.92 6.76
N LEU A 129 3.08 10.19 6.47
CA LEU A 129 3.89 11.04 5.58
C LEU A 129 5.39 11.15 6.00
N PHE A 130 5.70 10.89 7.27
CA PHE A 130 7.05 11.01 7.81
C PHE A 130 7.67 9.65 8.19
N ARG A 131 6.93 8.56 8.01
CA ARG A 131 7.38 7.22 8.44
C ARG A 131 8.34 6.57 7.45
N GLY A 132 8.35 6.99 6.19
CA GLY A 132 9.04 6.31 5.09
C GLY A 132 8.18 5.21 4.46
N ASP A 133 8.79 4.44 3.58
CA ASP A 133 8.10 3.48 2.74
C ASP A 133 7.46 2.34 3.55
N THR A 134 6.23 1.99 3.17
CA THR A 134 5.49 0.83 3.69
C THR A 134 5.39 -0.20 2.59
N GLU A 135 6.04 -1.34 2.76
CA GLU A 135 6.04 -2.43 1.78
C GLU A 135 5.11 -3.55 2.22
N TYR A 136 4.17 -3.90 1.36
CA TYR A 136 3.34 -5.09 1.49
C TYR A 136 3.77 -6.15 0.48
N THR A 137 3.84 -7.38 0.94
CA THR A 137 4.08 -8.54 0.07
C THR A 137 2.83 -9.39 0.06
N MET A 138 2.31 -9.66 -1.11
CA MET A 138 1.17 -10.56 -1.32
C MET A 138 1.60 -11.72 -2.22
N GLU A 139 1.02 -12.89 -1.98
CA GLU A 139 1.11 -14.02 -2.90
C GLU A 139 0.12 -13.77 -4.03
N THR A 140 0.60 -13.26 -5.15
CA THR A 140 -0.22 -13.00 -6.33
C THR A 140 -0.77 -14.31 -6.88
N SER A 141 -2.09 -14.42 -6.91
CA SER A 141 -2.76 -15.53 -7.55
C SER A 141 -2.93 -15.25 -9.04
N PHE A 142 -2.45 -16.18 -9.86
CA PHE A 142 -2.57 -16.09 -11.31
C PHE A 142 -3.39 -17.25 -11.83
N THR A 143 -4.12 -17.01 -12.88
CA THR A 143 -4.76 -18.06 -13.68
C THR A 143 -4.25 -17.99 -15.11
N TYR A 144 -4.33 -19.10 -15.82
CA TYR A 144 -4.03 -19.20 -17.24
C TYR A 144 -4.88 -20.30 -17.88
N ASP A 145 -5.09 -20.23 -19.17
CA ASP A 145 -5.75 -21.28 -19.93
C ASP A 145 -4.73 -22.33 -20.37
N ARG A 146 -4.87 -23.53 -19.81
CA ARG A 146 -3.98 -24.64 -20.10
C ARG A 146 -4.00 -25.03 -21.58
N THR A 147 -5.16 -24.97 -22.22
CA THR A 147 -5.30 -25.33 -23.64
C THR A 147 -4.56 -24.34 -24.53
N LEU A 148 -4.70 -23.04 -24.22
CA LEU A 148 -3.96 -22.00 -24.93
C LEU A 148 -2.45 -22.11 -24.69
N LEU A 149 -2.02 -22.46 -23.47
CA LEU A 149 -0.61 -22.70 -23.17
C LEU A 149 -0.07 -23.89 -23.98
N GLU A 150 -0.79 -25.00 -24.04
CA GLU A 150 -0.39 -26.18 -24.83
C GLU A 150 -0.25 -25.80 -26.31
N GLN A 151 -1.23 -25.06 -26.89
CA GLN A 151 -1.16 -24.55 -28.26
C GLN A 151 0.02 -23.59 -28.48
N ALA A 152 0.28 -22.69 -27.54
CA ALA A 152 1.39 -21.76 -27.63
C ALA A 152 2.73 -22.51 -27.63
N VAL A 153 2.89 -23.52 -26.77
CA VAL A 153 4.09 -24.35 -26.70
C VAL A 153 4.26 -25.16 -27.99
N ASP A 154 3.20 -25.79 -28.51
CA ASP A 154 3.24 -26.55 -29.74
C ASP A 154 3.58 -25.69 -30.98
N SER A 155 3.29 -24.38 -30.90
CA SER A 155 3.59 -23.44 -31.99
C SER A 155 5.06 -22.97 -32.00
N LEU A 156 5.81 -23.22 -30.94
CA LEU A 156 7.23 -22.83 -30.86
C LEU A 156 8.06 -23.55 -31.93
N SER A 157 8.97 -22.84 -32.58
CA SER A 157 9.80 -23.44 -33.61
C SER A 157 10.70 -24.54 -33.07
N CYS A 158 11.18 -24.42 -31.85
CA CYS A 158 11.98 -25.44 -31.20
C CYS A 158 11.21 -26.75 -30.90
N MET A 159 9.87 -26.73 -30.94
CA MET A 159 9.00 -27.91 -30.74
C MET A 159 8.56 -28.53 -32.05
N GLN A 160 8.83 -27.93 -33.21
CA GLN A 160 8.48 -28.48 -34.50
C GLN A 160 9.31 -29.74 -34.78
N ALA A 161 8.67 -30.80 -35.32
CA ALA A 161 9.28 -32.11 -35.48
C ALA A 161 10.53 -32.12 -36.39
N ASP A 162 10.66 -31.14 -37.29
CA ASP A 162 11.78 -30.95 -38.19
C ASP A 162 12.98 -30.25 -37.52
N GLN A 163 12.75 -29.58 -36.38
CA GLN A 163 13.74 -28.85 -35.59
C GLN A 163 14.19 -29.64 -34.35
N VAL A 164 13.45 -30.67 -33.96
CA VAL A 164 13.75 -31.47 -32.77
C VAL A 164 14.79 -32.57 -33.11
N THR A 165 15.95 -32.46 -32.49
CA THR A 165 16.96 -33.54 -32.53
C THR A 165 16.61 -34.60 -31.49
N ALA A 166 16.22 -35.81 -31.91
CA ALA A 166 15.93 -36.88 -30.99
C ALA A 166 17.18 -37.24 -30.14
N PRO A 167 17.00 -37.50 -28.85
CA PRO A 167 18.10 -37.98 -28.01
C PRO A 167 18.69 -39.26 -28.60
N GLN A 168 20.00 -39.30 -28.74
CA GLN A 168 20.71 -40.53 -29.12
C GLN A 168 21.14 -41.27 -27.87
N ASP A 169 20.97 -42.59 -27.88
CA ASP A 169 21.46 -43.39 -26.80
C ASP A 169 22.98 -43.26 -26.66
N ALA A 170 23.46 -43.22 -25.43
CA ALA A 170 24.88 -43.18 -25.17
C ALA A 170 25.54 -44.46 -25.69
N TYR A 171 26.53 -44.33 -26.59
CA TYR A 171 27.30 -45.43 -27.07
C TYR A 171 28.79 -45.27 -26.70
N LEU A 172 29.43 -46.38 -26.44
CA LEU A 172 30.86 -46.39 -26.21
C LEU A 172 31.55 -46.60 -27.56
N ALA A 173 32.22 -45.55 -28.04
CA ALA A 173 33.11 -45.66 -29.19
C ALA A 173 34.52 -46.02 -28.67
N ARG A 174 35.07 -47.14 -29.15
CA ARG A 174 36.48 -47.48 -28.92
C ARG A 174 37.31 -46.71 -29.93
N GLN A 175 38.19 -45.83 -29.44
CA GLN A 175 39.20 -45.24 -30.30
C GLN A 175 40.25 -46.30 -30.71
N GLU A 176 40.61 -46.29 -32.00
CA GLU A 176 41.53 -47.29 -32.55
C GLU A 176 42.98 -47.11 -32.06
N ASP A 177 43.29 -46.03 -31.35
CA ASP A 177 44.63 -45.66 -30.91
C ASP A 177 44.90 -45.97 -29.43
N GLY A 178 44.07 -46.78 -28.77
CA GLY A 178 44.22 -47.02 -27.34
C GLY A 178 44.31 -48.48 -26.93
#